data_4bacd96909aca3d49656ce6cd95b3c47
#
_entry.id   4bacd96909aca3d49656ce6cd95b3c47
#
_cell.length_a   1.000
_cell.length_b   1.000
_cell.length_c   1.000
_cell.angle_alpha   90.00
_cell.angle_beta   90.00
_cell.angle_gamma   90.00
#
_symmetry.space_group_name_H-M   'P 1'
#
loop_
_entity.id
_entity.type
_entity.pdbx_description
1 polymer ?
#
loop_
_entity_poly.entity_id
_entity_poly.type
_entity_poly.pdbx_seq_one_letter_code
_entity_poly.pdbx_strand_id
1 'polypeptide(L)'
;MTTVLATLFPIYFRTIAGADLPPATATARFALATSCAVTIVALISPVRGALADYAGNKKTMLARFLTLGVTATGALFLVGRGDWELAALLFIASNVGASASIVFYNSLLPHVARPGEVNRLSTAGFALGYLSGGLVLAANLVMIEKHEWFGIPDRPAAMRISFLMAASWWALFSIPLFLKVKEPPRLQATASEKGRPIQNIVISRLRATLTGLSAHRDAALVLLAFLLYNDGINTIIRMAAIYGTDLGIGSSTLLLGILMVQFIGIPFAFLAGALADRIGVKRVIFLTLFVYVVIAWLGYRMRTAVDFLVLATLVGVVQGGAQALGRSLFASLVPRHKSAEMFGFFGVFDKFGGVMGSALFALTISLTGSGRIAILALSVLFIAGGAVLSLVDIERGKAAARAAEGIA
;
A
#
# COMPACT_ATOMS: atom_id res chain seq x y z
N MET A 1 0.18 3.79 -10.95
CA MET A 1 0.49 5.11 -10.34
C MET A 1 1.47 4.99 -9.18
N THR A 2 1.19 4.30 -8.07
CA THR A 2 2.12 4.17 -6.93
C THR A 2 3.51 3.68 -7.32
N THR A 3 3.62 2.69 -8.21
CA THR A 3 4.90 2.17 -8.71
C THR A 3 5.71 3.27 -9.42
N VAL A 4 5.08 4.07 -10.28
CA VAL A 4 5.75 5.19 -10.99
C VAL A 4 6.20 6.26 -10.01
N LEU A 5 5.35 6.68 -9.08
CA LEU A 5 5.72 7.67 -8.07
C LEU A 5 6.80 7.17 -7.10
N ALA A 6 6.79 5.90 -6.74
CA ALA A 6 7.80 5.34 -5.85
C ALA A 6 9.15 5.13 -6.53
N THR A 7 9.17 4.89 -7.85
CA THR A 7 10.39 4.55 -8.58
C THR A 7 10.98 5.75 -9.32
N LEU A 8 10.15 6.48 -10.08
CA LEU A 8 10.64 7.55 -10.95
C LEU A 8 10.70 8.90 -10.24
N PHE A 9 9.74 9.22 -9.37
CA PHE A 9 9.69 10.55 -8.77
C PHE A 9 10.88 10.86 -7.85
N PRO A 10 11.41 9.96 -7.01
CA PRO A 10 12.61 10.25 -6.21
C PRO A 10 13.81 10.61 -7.08
N ILE A 11 13.98 9.91 -8.21
CA ILE A 11 15.05 10.20 -9.18
C ILE A 11 14.82 11.59 -9.80
N TYR A 12 13.60 11.83 -10.30
CA TYR A 12 13.23 13.12 -10.91
C TYR A 12 13.40 14.28 -9.94
N PHE A 13 12.93 14.11 -8.70
CA PHE A 13 13.06 15.16 -7.68
C PHE A 13 14.52 15.52 -7.42
N ARG A 14 15.39 14.50 -7.27
CA ARG A 14 16.80 14.72 -6.96
C ARG A 14 17.59 15.29 -8.15
N THR A 15 17.32 14.82 -9.37
CA THR A 15 18.17 15.12 -10.54
C THR A 15 17.67 16.31 -11.36
N ILE A 16 16.40 16.67 -11.25
CA ILE A 16 15.77 17.71 -12.08
C ILE A 16 15.12 18.79 -11.22
N ALA A 17 14.06 18.47 -10.46
CA ALA A 17 13.35 19.47 -9.69
C ALA A 17 14.22 20.12 -8.59
N GLY A 18 15.07 19.35 -7.93
CA GLY A 18 16.00 19.81 -6.90
C GLY A 18 17.45 19.95 -7.39
N ALA A 19 17.67 20.04 -8.72
CA ALA A 19 19.02 20.07 -9.29
C ALA A 19 19.88 21.26 -8.81
N ASP A 20 19.24 22.35 -8.42
CA ASP A 20 19.91 23.57 -7.94
C ASP A 20 20.15 23.54 -6.40
N LEU A 21 19.69 22.49 -5.73
CA LEU A 21 19.95 22.28 -4.30
C LEU A 21 21.18 21.37 -4.08
N PRO A 22 21.91 21.57 -2.96
CA PRO A 22 22.90 20.58 -2.54
C PRO A 22 22.25 19.20 -2.40
N PRO A 23 22.93 18.09 -2.81
CA PRO A 23 22.33 16.75 -2.83
C PRO A 23 21.72 16.31 -1.49
N ALA A 24 22.37 16.64 -0.37
CA ALA A 24 21.85 16.36 0.97
C ALA A 24 20.55 17.12 1.27
N THR A 25 20.49 18.40 0.83
CA THR A 25 19.30 19.25 0.99
C THR A 25 18.14 18.73 0.15
N ALA A 26 18.37 18.36 -1.11
CA ALA A 26 17.34 17.75 -1.98
C ALA A 26 16.76 16.48 -1.34
N THR A 27 17.63 15.61 -0.82
CA THR A 27 17.21 14.38 -0.13
C THR A 27 16.40 14.70 1.13
N ALA A 28 16.83 15.68 1.94
CA ALA A 28 16.09 16.09 3.14
C ALA A 28 14.72 16.69 2.81
N ARG A 29 14.61 17.52 1.77
CA ARG A 29 13.33 18.10 1.30
C ARG A 29 12.36 17.01 0.81
N PHE A 30 12.87 16.03 0.05
CA PHE A 30 12.07 14.90 -0.37
C PHE A 30 11.57 14.04 0.81
N ALA A 31 12.44 13.79 1.80
CA ALA A 31 12.06 13.08 3.02
C ALA A 31 10.99 13.83 3.82
N LEU A 32 11.11 15.16 3.95
CA LEU A 32 10.09 16.00 4.58
C LEU A 32 8.76 15.94 3.83
N ALA A 33 8.77 16.07 2.49
CA ALA A 33 7.55 15.95 1.69
C ALA A 33 6.86 14.60 1.88
N THR A 34 7.65 13.50 1.92
CA THR A 34 7.13 12.15 2.19
C THR A 34 6.52 12.06 3.59
N SER A 35 7.20 12.57 4.61
CA SER A 35 6.71 12.58 5.99
C SER A 35 5.43 13.39 6.14
N CYS A 36 5.37 14.58 5.53
CA CYS A 36 4.16 15.40 5.50
C CYS A 36 2.99 14.65 4.85
N ALA A 37 3.20 14.01 3.70
CA ALA A 37 2.16 13.24 3.03
C ALA A 37 1.61 12.11 3.92
N VAL A 38 2.50 11.33 4.54
CA VAL A 38 2.11 10.23 5.45
C VAL A 38 1.35 10.75 6.66
N THR A 39 1.80 11.84 7.27
CA THR A 39 1.14 12.46 8.43
C THR A 39 -0.25 12.96 8.07
N ILE A 40 -0.40 13.65 6.94
CA ILE A 40 -1.71 14.13 6.46
C ILE A 40 -2.67 12.94 6.24
N VAL A 41 -2.20 11.89 5.59
CA VAL A 41 -3.00 10.67 5.36
C VAL A 41 -3.43 10.03 6.67
N ALA A 42 -2.51 9.89 7.62
CA ALA A 42 -2.78 9.28 8.93
C ALA A 42 -3.87 10.04 9.71
N LEU A 43 -3.83 11.37 9.65
CA LEU A 43 -4.83 12.21 10.34
C LEU A 43 -6.19 12.22 9.61
N ILE A 44 -6.17 12.27 8.29
CA ILE A 44 -7.39 12.44 7.48
C ILE A 44 -8.15 11.13 7.32
N SER A 45 -7.45 9.99 7.16
CA SER A 45 -8.09 8.73 6.76
C SER A 45 -9.16 8.22 7.74
N PRO A 46 -8.92 8.10 9.06
CA PRO A 46 -9.95 7.66 9.99
C PRO A 46 -11.12 8.64 10.08
N VAL A 47 -10.81 9.95 10.12
CA VAL A 47 -11.82 11.04 10.22
C VAL A 47 -12.76 11.04 9.01
N ARG A 48 -12.19 10.99 7.82
CA ARG A 48 -12.97 10.95 6.57
C ARG A 48 -13.66 9.62 6.36
N GLY A 49 -13.07 8.52 6.85
CA GLY A 49 -13.68 7.20 6.89
C GLY A 49 -14.97 7.20 7.72
N ALA A 50 -14.91 7.67 8.97
CA ALA A 50 -16.08 7.78 9.84
C ALA A 50 -17.15 8.72 9.27
N LEU A 51 -16.73 9.83 8.64
CA LEU A 51 -17.64 10.74 7.94
C LEU A 51 -18.32 10.04 6.75
N ALA A 52 -17.59 9.27 5.97
CA ALA A 52 -18.13 8.58 4.79
C ALA A 52 -19.12 7.46 5.17
N ASP A 53 -18.86 6.74 6.26
CA ASP A 53 -19.80 5.76 6.80
C ASP A 53 -21.08 6.42 7.30
N TYR A 54 -20.96 7.55 8.00
CA TYR A 54 -22.12 8.31 8.48
C TYR A 54 -22.95 8.91 7.33
N ALA A 55 -22.29 9.55 6.36
CA ALA A 55 -22.95 10.23 5.26
C ALA A 55 -23.44 9.28 4.16
N GLY A 56 -22.95 8.03 4.12
CA GLY A 56 -23.24 7.07 3.04
C GLY A 56 -22.68 7.50 1.68
N ASN A 57 -21.49 8.09 1.66
CA ASN A 57 -20.89 8.68 0.46
C ASN A 57 -19.46 8.21 0.19
N LYS A 58 -19.21 6.91 0.40
CA LYS A 58 -17.87 6.28 0.21
C LYS A 58 -17.33 6.49 -1.21
N LYS A 59 -18.16 6.27 -2.24
CA LYS A 59 -17.77 6.50 -3.64
C LYS A 59 -17.48 7.97 -3.93
N THR A 60 -18.28 8.88 -3.37
CA THR A 60 -18.05 10.31 -3.52
C THR A 60 -16.71 10.72 -2.90
N MET A 61 -16.36 10.20 -1.72
CA MET A 61 -15.06 10.43 -1.09
C MET A 61 -13.93 9.81 -1.91
N LEU A 62 -14.12 8.58 -2.42
CA LEU A 62 -13.19 7.96 -3.36
C LEU A 62 -12.96 8.85 -4.59
N ALA A 63 -14.02 9.37 -5.21
CA ALA A 63 -13.93 10.25 -6.38
C ALA A 63 -13.12 11.52 -6.07
N ARG A 64 -13.41 12.19 -4.95
CA ARG A 64 -12.70 13.43 -4.56
C ARG A 64 -11.20 13.20 -4.38
N PHE A 65 -10.81 12.17 -3.64
CA PHE A 65 -9.39 11.87 -3.40
C PHE A 65 -8.70 11.30 -4.65
N LEU A 66 -9.41 10.53 -5.47
CA LEU A 66 -8.91 10.06 -6.76
C LEU A 66 -8.65 11.25 -7.69
N THR A 67 -9.59 12.17 -7.81
CA THR A 67 -9.41 13.39 -8.63
C THR A 67 -8.21 14.20 -8.14
N LEU A 68 -8.10 14.44 -6.83
CA LEU A 68 -6.92 15.11 -6.25
C LEU A 68 -5.62 14.39 -6.64
N GLY A 69 -5.57 13.07 -6.48
CA GLY A 69 -4.38 12.28 -6.78
C GLY A 69 -4.03 12.29 -8.28
N VAL A 70 -5.04 12.10 -9.15
CA VAL A 70 -4.86 12.11 -10.61
C VAL A 70 -4.39 13.48 -11.10
N THR A 71 -5.06 14.56 -10.69
CA THR A 71 -4.70 15.92 -11.13
C THR A 71 -3.31 16.33 -10.62
N ALA A 72 -3.00 16.03 -9.35
CA ALA A 72 -1.68 16.32 -8.81
C ALA A 72 -0.57 15.49 -9.49
N THR A 73 -0.84 14.19 -9.77
CA THR A 73 0.13 13.35 -10.50
C THR A 73 0.32 13.85 -11.93
N GLY A 74 -0.75 14.22 -12.63
CA GLY A 74 -0.67 14.78 -13.98
C GLY A 74 0.04 16.13 -14.00
N ALA A 75 -0.20 16.97 -13.00
CA ALA A 75 0.44 18.29 -12.87
C ALA A 75 1.97 18.20 -12.63
N LEU A 76 2.50 17.05 -12.18
CA LEU A 76 3.96 16.83 -12.13
C LEU A 76 4.62 16.97 -13.51
N PHE A 77 3.87 16.84 -14.61
CA PHE A 77 4.34 17.15 -15.96
C PHE A 77 4.83 18.59 -16.11
N LEU A 78 4.25 19.52 -15.36
CA LEU A 78 4.57 20.97 -15.41
C LEU A 78 5.84 21.33 -14.65
N VAL A 79 6.33 20.42 -13.80
CA VAL A 79 7.53 20.68 -12.97
C VAL A 79 8.76 20.73 -13.87
N GLY A 80 9.54 21.79 -13.77
CA GLY A 80 10.79 22.01 -14.46
C GLY A 80 12.02 21.80 -13.58
N ARG A 81 13.17 22.19 -14.11
CA ARG A 81 14.43 22.22 -13.36
C ARG A 81 14.37 23.34 -12.30
N GLY A 82 14.76 23.04 -11.09
CA GLY A 82 14.75 23.99 -9.97
C GLY A 82 13.42 24.12 -9.24
N ASP A 83 12.30 23.61 -9.78
CA ASP A 83 10.95 23.76 -9.23
C ASP A 83 10.65 22.77 -8.07
N TRP A 84 11.60 22.60 -7.14
CA TRP A 84 11.51 21.61 -6.08
C TRP A 84 10.31 21.84 -5.14
N GLU A 85 9.88 23.08 -4.92
CA GLU A 85 8.73 23.42 -4.06
C GLU A 85 7.42 22.92 -4.69
N LEU A 86 7.23 23.24 -5.98
CA LEU A 86 6.08 22.75 -6.75
C LEU A 86 6.08 21.23 -6.82
N ALA A 87 7.23 20.61 -7.07
CA ALA A 87 7.38 19.15 -7.08
C ALA A 87 6.97 18.53 -5.74
N ALA A 88 7.45 19.09 -4.61
CA ALA A 88 7.13 18.62 -3.27
C ALA A 88 5.63 18.75 -2.97
N LEU A 89 5.02 19.90 -3.28
CA LEU A 89 3.59 20.15 -3.07
C LEU A 89 2.73 19.18 -3.88
N LEU A 90 3.00 19.02 -5.17
CA LEU A 90 2.26 18.08 -6.03
C LEU A 90 2.48 16.62 -5.61
N PHE A 91 3.68 16.25 -5.16
CA PHE A 91 3.96 14.94 -4.61
C PHE A 91 3.15 14.66 -3.35
N ILE A 92 3.08 15.62 -2.41
CA ILE A 92 2.25 15.49 -1.20
C ILE A 92 0.79 15.31 -1.61
N ALA A 93 0.25 16.16 -2.46
CA ALA A 93 -1.14 16.09 -2.92
C ALA A 93 -1.45 14.77 -3.63
N SER A 94 -0.53 14.30 -4.50
CA SER A 94 -0.65 13.02 -5.19
C SER A 94 -0.67 11.84 -4.23
N ASN A 95 0.24 11.81 -3.23
CA ASN A 95 0.29 10.74 -2.23
C ASN A 95 -0.93 10.74 -1.30
N VAL A 96 -1.40 11.93 -0.88
CA VAL A 96 -2.62 12.07 -0.08
C VAL A 96 -3.82 11.57 -0.89
N GLY A 97 -3.96 12.00 -2.13
CA GLY A 97 -5.03 11.56 -3.02
C GLY A 97 -5.02 10.06 -3.24
N ALA A 98 -3.85 9.49 -3.52
CA ALA A 98 -3.69 8.05 -3.72
C ALA A 98 -4.02 7.24 -2.47
N SER A 99 -3.41 7.60 -1.36
CA SER A 99 -3.55 6.83 -0.11
C SER A 99 -4.97 6.90 0.43
N ALA A 100 -5.58 8.08 0.45
CA ALA A 100 -6.96 8.23 0.89
C ALA A 100 -7.95 7.54 -0.06
N SER A 101 -7.73 7.59 -1.39
CA SER A 101 -8.57 6.85 -2.33
C SER A 101 -8.52 5.34 -2.11
N ILE A 102 -7.34 4.77 -1.79
CA ILE A 102 -7.18 3.35 -1.46
C ILE A 102 -7.98 2.96 -0.21
N VAL A 103 -8.06 3.83 0.81
CA VAL A 103 -8.89 3.57 2.00
C VAL A 103 -10.35 3.38 1.61
N PHE A 104 -10.91 4.29 0.82
CA PHE A 104 -12.31 4.17 0.36
C PHE A 104 -12.50 3.01 -0.61
N TYR A 105 -11.56 2.77 -1.50
CA TYR A 105 -11.56 1.58 -2.37
C TYR A 105 -11.63 0.29 -1.55
N ASN A 106 -10.77 0.16 -0.54
CA ASN A 106 -10.75 -1.01 0.34
C ASN A 106 -12.04 -1.14 1.15
N SER A 107 -12.63 -0.03 1.59
CA SER A 107 -13.88 -0.02 2.36
C SER A 107 -15.10 -0.49 1.55
N LEU A 108 -15.02 -0.48 0.22
CA LEU A 108 -16.04 -1.05 -0.66
C LEU A 108 -15.98 -2.58 -0.74
N LEU A 109 -14.84 -3.19 -0.41
CA LEU A 109 -14.63 -4.63 -0.53
C LEU A 109 -15.71 -5.47 0.17
N PRO A 110 -16.10 -5.21 1.44
CA PRO A 110 -17.17 -5.96 2.10
C PRO A 110 -18.56 -5.78 1.47
N HIS A 111 -18.77 -4.70 0.72
CA HIS A 111 -20.05 -4.40 0.06
C HIS A 111 -20.16 -5.02 -1.33
N VAL A 112 -19.05 -5.18 -2.04
CA VAL A 112 -18.99 -5.71 -3.42
C VAL A 112 -18.84 -7.22 -3.43
N ALA A 113 -18.13 -7.77 -2.45
CA ALA A 113 -17.88 -9.21 -2.35
C ALA A 113 -19.16 -9.95 -1.96
N ARG A 114 -19.46 -11.05 -2.68
CA ARG A 114 -20.47 -12.01 -2.25
C ARG A 114 -19.97 -12.83 -1.06
N PRO A 115 -20.86 -13.46 -0.30
CA PRO A 115 -20.47 -14.40 0.75
C PRO A 115 -19.49 -15.45 0.21
N GLY A 116 -18.32 -15.59 0.85
CA GLY A 116 -17.28 -16.54 0.43
C GLY A 116 -16.31 -16.04 -0.67
N GLU A 117 -16.57 -14.90 -1.32
CA GLU A 117 -15.73 -14.42 -2.44
C GLU A 117 -14.70 -13.34 -2.04
N VAL A 118 -14.67 -12.90 -0.79
CA VAL A 118 -13.82 -11.77 -0.34
C VAL A 118 -12.34 -12.02 -0.64
N ASN A 119 -11.84 -13.25 -0.43
CA ASN A 119 -10.46 -13.61 -0.69
C ASN A 119 -10.12 -13.50 -2.18
N ARG A 120 -10.97 -14.10 -3.05
CA ARG A 120 -10.78 -14.06 -4.52
C ARG A 120 -10.83 -12.64 -5.04
N LEU A 121 -11.80 -11.85 -4.59
CA LEU A 121 -11.94 -10.46 -5.02
C LEU A 121 -10.73 -9.61 -4.58
N SER A 122 -10.26 -9.81 -3.34
CA SER A 122 -9.08 -9.11 -2.84
C SER A 122 -7.84 -9.48 -3.63
N THR A 123 -7.56 -10.77 -3.83
CA THR A 123 -6.36 -11.24 -4.54
C THR A 123 -6.41 -10.92 -6.03
N ALA A 124 -7.58 -10.99 -6.68
CA ALA A 124 -7.75 -10.53 -8.06
C ALA A 124 -7.46 -9.04 -8.21
N GLY A 125 -7.89 -8.21 -7.25
CA GLY A 125 -7.55 -6.78 -7.23
C GLY A 125 -6.05 -6.52 -7.15
N PHE A 126 -5.31 -7.29 -6.35
CA PHE A 126 -3.84 -7.21 -6.29
C PHE A 126 -3.20 -7.72 -7.58
N ALA A 127 -3.65 -8.85 -8.14
CA ALA A 127 -3.14 -9.40 -9.39
C ALA A 127 -3.27 -8.39 -10.56
N LEU A 128 -4.45 -7.77 -10.71
CA LEU A 128 -4.68 -6.72 -11.70
C LEU A 128 -3.86 -5.46 -11.40
N GLY A 129 -3.63 -5.15 -10.12
CA GLY A 129 -2.73 -4.08 -9.69
C GLY A 129 -1.29 -4.32 -10.12
N TYR A 130 -0.77 -5.54 -9.97
CA TYR A 130 0.54 -5.94 -10.43
C TYR A 130 0.66 -5.89 -11.96
N LEU A 131 -0.33 -6.42 -12.68
CA LEU A 131 -0.37 -6.34 -14.14
C LEU A 131 -0.33 -4.88 -14.60
N SER A 132 -1.19 -4.04 -14.06
CA SER A 132 -1.26 -2.61 -14.38
C SER A 132 0.04 -1.89 -14.02
N GLY A 133 0.58 -2.13 -12.82
CA GLY A 133 1.83 -1.55 -12.35
C GLY A 133 3.02 -1.96 -13.20
N GLY A 134 3.11 -3.25 -13.55
CA GLY A 134 4.16 -3.81 -14.40
C GLY A 134 4.13 -3.24 -15.81
N LEU A 135 2.95 -3.21 -16.45
CA LEU A 135 2.79 -2.68 -17.81
C LEU A 135 3.14 -1.18 -17.88
N VAL A 136 2.61 -0.38 -16.96
CA VAL A 136 2.89 1.07 -16.95
C VAL A 136 4.36 1.35 -16.64
N LEU A 137 4.95 0.62 -15.69
CA LEU A 137 6.38 0.79 -15.38
C LEU A 137 7.24 0.39 -16.57
N ALA A 138 6.99 -0.75 -17.20
CA ALA A 138 7.73 -1.21 -18.36
C ALA A 138 7.64 -0.20 -19.54
N ALA A 139 6.43 0.27 -19.84
CA ALA A 139 6.21 1.27 -20.89
C ALA A 139 6.95 2.58 -20.59
N ASN A 140 6.91 3.06 -19.33
CA ASN A 140 7.65 4.25 -18.93
C ASN A 140 9.16 4.07 -19.01
N LEU A 141 9.70 2.92 -18.61
CA LEU A 141 11.15 2.65 -18.71
C LEU A 141 11.60 2.62 -20.17
N VAL A 142 10.84 1.95 -21.05
CA VAL A 142 11.14 1.95 -22.49
C VAL A 142 11.09 3.37 -23.05
N MET A 143 10.06 4.16 -22.68
CA MET A 143 9.92 5.54 -23.15
C MET A 143 11.08 6.44 -22.67
N ILE A 144 11.54 6.28 -21.43
CA ILE A 144 12.66 7.05 -20.88
C ILE A 144 13.99 6.64 -21.52
N GLU A 145 14.25 5.34 -21.69
CA GLU A 145 15.51 4.84 -22.25
C GLU A 145 15.61 5.03 -23.77
N LYS A 146 14.48 5.00 -24.45
CA LYS A 146 14.37 5.13 -25.91
C LYS A 146 13.53 6.32 -26.32
N HIS A 147 13.68 7.45 -25.59
CA HIS A 147 12.86 8.65 -25.77
C HIS A 147 12.87 9.15 -27.24
N GLU A 148 13.98 8.98 -27.96
CA GLU A 148 14.11 9.33 -29.36
C GLU A 148 13.10 8.61 -30.26
N TRP A 149 12.78 7.34 -29.99
CA TRP A 149 11.79 6.56 -30.75
C TRP A 149 10.38 7.14 -30.69
N PHE A 150 10.11 7.93 -29.64
CA PHE A 150 8.82 8.59 -29.40
C PHE A 150 8.85 10.07 -29.80
N GLY A 151 9.96 10.56 -30.41
CA GLY A 151 10.12 11.98 -30.74
C GLY A 151 10.23 12.89 -29.51
N ILE A 152 10.63 12.34 -28.36
CA ILE A 152 10.79 13.08 -27.11
C ILE A 152 12.24 13.62 -27.04
N PRO A 153 12.45 14.93 -26.78
CA PRO A 153 13.75 15.57 -26.91
C PRO A 153 14.82 15.03 -25.95
N ASP A 154 14.43 14.71 -24.72
CA ASP A 154 15.36 14.30 -23.68
C ASP A 154 14.72 13.40 -22.61
N ARG A 155 15.54 12.76 -21.77
CA ARG A 155 15.10 11.92 -20.66
C ARG A 155 14.25 12.69 -19.62
N PRO A 156 14.58 13.93 -19.21
CA PRO A 156 13.74 14.74 -18.36
C PRO A 156 12.30 14.92 -18.89
N ALA A 157 12.16 15.21 -20.17
CA ALA A 157 10.84 15.32 -20.80
C ALA A 157 10.09 13.99 -20.79
N ALA A 158 10.77 12.88 -21.08
CA ALA A 158 10.18 11.53 -20.98
C ALA A 158 9.71 11.19 -19.55
N MET A 159 10.47 11.58 -18.53
CA MET A 159 10.06 11.40 -17.13
C MET A 159 8.82 12.24 -16.79
N ARG A 160 8.69 13.47 -17.29
CA ARG A 160 7.48 14.30 -17.13
C ARG A 160 6.26 13.64 -17.79
N ILE A 161 6.42 13.16 -19.02
CA ILE A 161 5.36 12.45 -19.74
C ILE A 161 4.96 11.17 -19.00
N SER A 162 5.88 10.49 -18.33
CA SER A 162 5.60 9.32 -17.50
C SER A 162 4.60 9.60 -16.37
N PHE A 163 4.66 10.77 -15.75
CA PHE A 163 3.68 11.16 -14.72
C PHE A 163 2.30 11.39 -15.33
N LEU A 164 2.23 12.04 -16.50
CA LEU A 164 0.98 12.26 -17.22
C LEU A 164 0.36 10.92 -17.66
N MET A 165 1.18 10.00 -18.19
CA MET A 165 0.73 8.65 -18.58
C MET A 165 0.20 7.86 -17.37
N ALA A 166 0.89 7.91 -16.23
CA ALA A 166 0.44 7.25 -15.00
C ALA A 166 -0.88 7.83 -14.47
N ALA A 167 -1.05 9.15 -14.53
CA ALA A 167 -2.29 9.83 -14.13
C ALA A 167 -3.46 9.46 -15.04
N SER A 168 -3.25 9.50 -16.36
CA SER A 168 -4.26 9.14 -17.37
C SER A 168 -4.67 7.67 -17.25
N TRP A 169 -3.70 6.77 -17.06
CA TRP A 169 -3.95 5.35 -16.82
C TRP A 169 -4.79 5.14 -15.57
N TRP A 170 -4.44 5.81 -14.48
CA TRP A 170 -5.19 5.69 -13.23
C TRP A 170 -6.62 6.21 -13.38
N ALA A 171 -6.82 7.36 -14.00
CA ALA A 171 -8.14 7.90 -14.27
C ALA A 171 -9.00 6.95 -15.11
N LEU A 172 -8.44 6.48 -16.24
CA LEU A 172 -9.14 5.60 -17.20
C LEU A 172 -9.61 4.30 -16.56
N PHE A 173 -8.70 3.60 -15.86
CA PHE A 173 -9.01 2.31 -15.23
C PHE A 173 -9.82 2.42 -13.95
N SER A 174 -10.05 3.64 -13.43
CA SER A 174 -10.98 3.89 -12.33
C SER A 174 -12.43 4.03 -12.79
N ILE A 175 -12.69 4.39 -14.06
CA ILE A 175 -14.04 4.62 -14.61
C ILE A 175 -14.98 3.43 -14.37
N PRO A 176 -14.60 2.16 -14.64
CA PRO A 176 -15.51 1.02 -14.45
C PRO A 176 -16.03 0.88 -13.02
N LEU A 177 -15.21 1.24 -12.01
CA LEU A 177 -15.64 1.21 -10.62
C LEU A 177 -16.81 2.18 -10.39
N PHE A 178 -16.69 3.41 -10.89
CA PHE A 178 -17.74 4.43 -10.71
C PHE A 178 -19.03 4.11 -11.49
N LEU A 179 -18.91 3.41 -12.61
CA LEU A 179 -20.07 3.00 -13.41
C LEU A 179 -20.78 1.77 -12.85
N LYS A 180 -20.02 0.77 -12.35
CA LYS A 180 -20.58 -0.54 -12.01
C LYS A 180 -20.83 -0.75 -10.51
N VAL A 181 -20.06 -0.11 -9.63
CA VAL A 181 -20.23 -0.27 -8.18
C VAL A 181 -21.25 0.73 -7.66
N LYS A 182 -22.29 0.25 -6.99
CA LYS A 182 -23.29 1.10 -6.35
C LYS A 182 -22.74 1.72 -5.06
N GLU A 183 -23.22 2.92 -4.70
CA GLU A 183 -22.93 3.51 -3.40
C GLU A 183 -23.52 2.62 -2.29
N PRO A 184 -22.74 2.24 -1.27
CA PRO A 184 -23.27 1.50 -0.14
C PRO A 184 -24.35 2.30 0.62
N PRO A 185 -25.33 1.60 1.22
CA PRO A 185 -26.41 2.27 1.93
C PRO A 185 -25.88 3.12 3.09
N ARG A 186 -26.53 4.24 3.32
CA ARG A 186 -26.25 5.14 4.45
C ARG A 186 -26.60 4.46 5.77
N LEU A 187 -25.75 4.62 6.76
CA LEU A 187 -26.08 4.31 8.15
C LEU A 187 -27.26 5.18 8.63
N GLN A 188 -28.24 4.55 9.26
CA GLN A 188 -29.25 5.32 9.98
C GLN A 188 -28.60 6.00 11.19
N ALA A 189 -28.82 7.30 11.31
CA ALA A 189 -28.38 8.02 12.49
C ALA A 189 -29.11 7.46 13.73
N THR A 190 -28.32 7.10 14.75
CA THR A 190 -28.91 6.68 16.04
C THR A 190 -29.69 7.83 16.67
N ALA A 191 -30.67 7.52 17.53
CA ALA A 191 -31.46 8.54 18.19
C ALA A 191 -30.60 9.57 18.93
N SER A 192 -29.46 9.14 19.46
CA SER A 192 -28.49 9.99 20.16
C SER A 192 -27.66 10.91 19.26
N GLU A 193 -27.65 10.68 17.96
CA GLU A 193 -26.90 11.46 16.96
C GLU A 193 -27.77 12.54 16.29
N LYS A 194 -29.10 12.41 16.39
CA LYS A 194 -30.04 13.38 15.79
C LYS A 194 -29.86 14.75 16.42
N GLY A 195 -29.61 15.76 15.57
CA GLY A 195 -29.47 17.16 16.01
C GLY A 195 -28.07 17.56 16.51
N ARG A 196 -27.10 16.63 16.57
CA ARG A 196 -25.72 16.97 16.94
C ARG A 196 -24.91 17.47 15.72
N PRO A 197 -23.95 18.40 15.93
CA PRO A 197 -22.99 18.78 14.89
C PRO A 197 -22.21 17.56 14.36
N ILE A 198 -22.02 17.49 13.04
CA ILE A 198 -21.35 16.36 12.37
C ILE A 198 -19.95 16.09 12.97
N GLN A 199 -19.22 17.14 13.34
CA GLN A 199 -17.89 17.04 13.96
C GLN A 199 -17.92 16.23 15.25
N ASN A 200 -18.91 16.51 16.12
CA ASN A 200 -19.07 15.82 17.39
C ASN A 200 -19.47 14.35 17.19
N ILE A 201 -20.26 14.06 16.15
CA ILE A 201 -20.63 12.69 15.77
C ILE A 201 -19.39 11.92 15.32
N VAL A 202 -18.58 12.50 14.42
CA VAL A 202 -17.35 11.87 13.94
C VAL A 202 -16.37 11.60 15.07
N ILE A 203 -16.12 12.59 15.94
CA ILE A 203 -15.21 12.43 17.09
C ILE A 203 -15.74 11.36 18.06
N SER A 204 -17.03 11.35 18.36
CA SER A 204 -17.62 10.36 19.26
C SER A 204 -17.53 8.94 18.69
N ARG A 205 -17.72 8.77 17.38
CA ARG A 205 -17.57 7.49 16.68
C ARG A 205 -16.13 7.00 16.69
N LEU A 206 -15.17 7.86 16.33
CA LEU A 206 -13.75 7.53 16.40
C LEU A 206 -13.32 7.13 17.82
N ARG A 207 -13.77 7.88 18.82
CA ARG A 207 -13.52 7.54 20.23
C ARG A 207 -14.16 6.20 20.59
N ALA A 208 -15.41 5.97 20.20
CA ALA A 208 -16.11 4.71 20.43
C ALA A 208 -15.40 3.54 19.72
N THR A 209 -14.87 3.72 18.53
CA THR A 209 -14.11 2.69 17.81
C THR A 209 -12.78 2.41 18.50
N LEU A 210 -12.05 3.44 18.92
CA LEU A 210 -10.78 3.27 19.66
C LEU A 210 -11.01 2.59 21.03
N THR A 211 -12.05 2.99 21.77
CA THR A 211 -12.39 2.35 23.06
C THR A 211 -13.06 0.99 22.89
N GLY A 212 -13.76 0.80 21.77
CA GLY A 212 -14.44 -0.45 21.40
C GLY A 212 -13.55 -1.45 20.64
N LEU A 213 -12.25 -1.18 20.48
CA LEU A 213 -11.30 -2.14 19.89
C LEU A 213 -11.28 -3.47 20.66
N SER A 214 -11.59 -3.45 21.96
CA SER A 214 -11.80 -4.67 22.77
C SER A 214 -13.00 -5.50 22.33
N ALA A 215 -14.07 -4.87 21.85
CA ALA A 215 -15.25 -5.56 21.30
C ALA A 215 -14.96 -6.20 19.92
N HIS A 216 -13.99 -5.63 19.18
CA HIS A 216 -13.51 -6.14 17.90
C HIS A 216 -12.07 -6.68 18.01
N ARG A 217 -11.78 -7.39 19.12
CA ARG A 217 -10.45 -7.89 19.46
C ARG A 217 -9.75 -8.59 18.29
N ASP A 218 -10.47 -9.44 17.57
CA ASP A 218 -9.88 -10.22 16.47
C ASP A 218 -9.52 -9.33 15.27
N ALA A 219 -10.33 -8.32 14.95
CA ALA A 219 -9.98 -7.33 13.93
C ALA A 219 -8.76 -6.49 14.35
N ALA A 220 -8.65 -6.10 15.63
CA ALA A 220 -7.49 -5.39 16.16
C ALA A 220 -6.21 -6.24 16.12
N LEU A 221 -6.31 -7.53 16.45
CA LEU A 221 -5.19 -8.47 16.34
C LEU A 221 -4.75 -8.66 14.89
N VAL A 222 -5.70 -8.71 13.93
CA VAL A 222 -5.35 -8.75 12.49
C VAL A 222 -4.65 -7.47 12.06
N LEU A 223 -5.09 -6.29 12.52
CA LEU A 223 -4.40 -5.03 12.24
C LEU A 223 -2.96 -5.02 12.77
N LEU A 224 -2.77 -5.49 14.00
CA LEU A 224 -1.44 -5.55 14.61
C LEU A 224 -0.53 -6.57 13.90
N ALA A 225 -1.06 -7.76 13.58
CA ALA A 225 -0.32 -8.75 12.81
C ALA A 225 0.07 -8.21 11.43
N PHE A 226 -0.91 -7.55 10.74
CA PHE A 226 -0.69 -6.93 9.44
C PHE A 226 0.38 -5.83 9.52
N LEU A 227 0.32 -4.94 10.52
CA LEU A 227 1.33 -3.92 10.73
C LEU A 227 2.74 -4.55 10.77
N LEU A 228 2.93 -5.56 11.62
CA LEU A 228 4.22 -6.19 11.83
C LEU A 228 4.76 -6.84 10.56
N TYR A 229 4.01 -7.77 9.95
CA TYR A 229 4.55 -8.47 8.79
C TYR A 229 4.58 -7.60 7.52
N ASN A 230 3.61 -6.70 7.31
CA ASN A 230 3.61 -5.79 6.17
C ASN A 230 4.75 -4.76 6.26
N ASP A 231 5.15 -4.38 7.48
CA ASP A 231 6.32 -3.55 7.71
C ASP A 231 7.61 -4.27 7.28
N GLY A 232 7.75 -5.54 7.63
CA GLY A 232 8.83 -6.39 7.12
C GLY A 232 8.84 -6.50 5.60
N ILE A 233 7.68 -6.73 4.97
CA ILE A 233 7.52 -6.81 3.51
C ILE A 233 7.96 -5.50 2.86
N ASN A 234 7.42 -4.36 3.30
CA ASN A 234 7.74 -3.05 2.74
C ASN A 234 9.21 -2.68 2.93
N THR A 235 9.81 -3.10 4.05
CA THR A 235 11.24 -2.86 4.30
C THR A 235 12.11 -3.70 3.38
N ILE A 236 11.81 -4.99 3.18
CA ILE A 236 12.54 -5.82 2.19
C ILE A 236 12.47 -5.16 0.80
N ILE A 237 11.29 -4.73 0.36
CA ILE A 237 11.12 -4.11 -0.97
C ILE A 237 11.96 -2.84 -1.10
N ARG A 238 11.97 -1.98 -0.09
CA ARG A 238 12.72 -0.71 -0.10
C ARG A 238 14.24 -0.94 -0.02
N MET A 239 14.66 -1.84 0.84
CA MET A 239 16.08 -2.09 1.10
C MET A 239 16.73 -3.00 0.06
N ALA A 240 15.95 -3.80 -0.70
CA ALA A 240 16.48 -4.72 -1.70
C ALA A 240 17.37 -4.03 -2.75
N ALA A 241 16.93 -2.88 -3.27
CA ALA A 241 17.69 -2.12 -4.25
C ALA A 241 18.99 -1.53 -3.65
N ILE A 242 18.91 -0.96 -2.44
CA ILE A 242 20.07 -0.39 -1.74
C ILE A 242 21.08 -1.51 -1.43
N TYR A 243 20.62 -2.59 -0.82
CA TYR A 243 21.45 -3.73 -0.46
C TYR A 243 22.08 -4.42 -1.69
N GLY A 244 21.31 -4.53 -2.80
CA GLY A 244 21.84 -5.04 -4.05
C GLY A 244 22.94 -4.14 -4.64
N THR A 245 22.77 -2.82 -4.53
CA THR A 245 23.81 -1.84 -4.95
C THR A 245 25.07 -1.97 -4.10
N ASP A 246 24.94 -2.13 -2.78
CA ASP A 246 26.07 -2.31 -1.85
C ASP A 246 26.86 -3.60 -2.16
N LEU A 247 26.21 -4.62 -2.72
CA LEU A 247 26.84 -5.85 -3.20
C LEU A 247 27.41 -5.76 -4.64
N GLY A 248 27.34 -4.57 -5.27
CA GLY A 248 27.84 -4.35 -6.62
C GLY A 248 26.93 -4.88 -7.74
N ILE A 249 25.66 -5.17 -7.46
CA ILE A 249 24.69 -5.61 -8.47
C ILE A 249 24.31 -4.42 -9.36
N GLY A 250 24.44 -4.57 -10.68
CA GLY A 250 24.15 -3.51 -11.64
C GLY A 250 22.68 -3.07 -11.64
N SER A 251 22.45 -1.78 -11.89
CA SER A 251 21.12 -1.16 -11.87
C SER A 251 20.11 -1.83 -12.81
N SER A 252 20.54 -2.33 -13.96
CA SER A 252 19.70 -3.07 -14.91
C SER A 252 19.14 -4.35 -14.30
N THR A 253 19.94 -5.10 -13.55
CA THR A 253 19.50 -6.30 -12.84
C THR A 253 18.51 -5.97 -11.71
N LEU A 254 18.76 -4.86 -10.98
CA LEU A 254 17.85 -4.40 -9.93
C LEU A 254 16.47 -4.02 -10.53
N LEU A 255 16.45 -3.28 -11.63
CA LEU A 255 15.21 -2.93 -12.34
C LEU A 255 14.49 -4.16 -12.90
N LEU A 256 15.24 -5.11 -13.45
CA LEU A 256 14.69 -6.39 -13.92
C LEU A 256 14.03 -7.15 -12.77
N GLY A 257 14.66 -7.22 -11.60
CA GLY A 257 14.09 -7.86 -10.41
C GLY A 257 12.78 -7.20 -9.98
N ILE A 258 12.70 -5.86 -9.97
CA ILE A 258 11.46 -5.14 -9.65
C ILE A 258 10.34 -5.47 -10.65
N LEU A 259 10.66 -5.53 -11.95
CA LEU A 259 9.70 -5.93 -12.99
C LEU A 259 9.27 -7.39 -12.82
N MET A 260 10.20 -8.30 -12.53
CA MET A 260 9.91 -9.72 -12.30
C MET A 260 8.91 -9.91 -11.14
N VAL A 261 9.07 -9.19 -10.03
CA VAL A 261 8.12 -9.22 -8.90
C VAL A 261 6.70 -8.89 -9.37
N GLN A 262 6.54 -7.86 -10.22
CA GLN A 262 5.23 -7.46 -10.72
C GLN A 262 4.58 -8.56 -11.56
N PHE A 263 5.29 -9.13 -12.52
CA PHE A 263 4.72 -10.14 -13.43
C PHE A 263 4.53 -11.51 -12.78
N ILE A 264 5.48 -11.95 -11.94
CA ILE A 264 5.37 -13.18 -11.17
C ILE A 264 4.23 -13.06 -10.14
N GLY A 265 4.05 -11.89 -9.54
CA GLY A 265 2.98 -11.63 -8.59
C GLY A 265 1.57 -11.87 -9.14
N ILE A 266 1.36 -11.75 -10.46
CA ILE A 266 0.03 -11.91 -11.06
C ILE A 266 -0.55 -13.31 -10.83
N PRO A 267 0.05 -14.40 -11.36
CA PRO A 267 -0.51 -15.74 -11.19
C PRO A 267 -0.52 -16.19 -9.73
N PHE A 268 0.50 -15.81 -8.96
CA PHE A 268 0.59 -16.23 -7.56
C PHE A 268 -0.39 -15.49 -6.64
N ALA A 269 -0.79 -14.26 -6.95
CA ALA A 269 -1.88 -13.60 -6.23
C ALA A 269 -3.21 -14.34 -6.45
N PHE A 270 -3.53 -14.74 -7.68
CA PHE A 270 -4.72 -15.57 -7.95
C PHE A 270 -4.64 -16.93 -7.24
N LEU A 271 -3.48 -17.58 -7.29
CA LEU A 271 -3.25 -18.87 -6.63
C LEU A 271 -3.44 -18.76 -5.11
N ALA A 272 -2.93 -17.70 -4.48
CA ALA A 272 -3.09 -17.45 -3.05
C ALA A 272 -4.57 -17.32 -2.66
N GLY A 273 -5.39 -16.63 -3.48
CA GLY A 273 -6.83 -16.53 -3.28
C GLY A 273 -7.52 -17.89 -3.37
N ALA A 274 -7.23 -18.65 -4.42
CA ALA A 274 -7.79 -20.00 -4.59
C ALA A 274 -7.36 -20.97 -3.47
N LEU A 275 -6.12 -20.87 -3.02
CA LEU A 275 -5.59 -21.66 -1.91
C LEU A 275 -6.26 -21.26 -0.59
N ALA A 276 -6.47 -19.98 -0.34
CA ALA A 276 -7.13 -19.47 0.86
C ALA A 276 -8.57 -19.98 0.98
N ASP A 277 -9.28 -20.15 -0.14
CA ASP A 277 -10.63 -20.74 -0.13
C ASP A 277 -10.62 -22.23 0.17
N ARG A 278 -9.53 -22.97 -0.14
CA ARG A 278 -9.42 -24.41 0.09
C ARG A 278 -8.93 -24.76 1.49
N ILE A 279 -7.86 -24.13 1.95
CA ILE A 279 -7.20 -24.50 3.22
C ILE A 279 -7.37 -23.45 4.32
N GLY A 280 -8.04 -22.32 4.02
CA GLY A 280 -8.29 -21.21 4.95
C GLY A 280 -7.26 -20.09 4.85
N VAL A 281 -7.76 -18.85 4.96
CA VAL A 281 -6.96 -17.61 4.78
C VAL A 281 -5.77 -17.53 5.74
N LYS A 282 -5.97 -17.88 7.01
CA LYS A 282 -4.93 -17.82 8.05
C LYS A 282 -3.75 -18.72 7.74
N ARG A 283 -4.01 -19.95 7.25
CA ARG A 283 -2.96 -20.91 6.88
C ARG A 283 -2.13 -20.41 5.69
N VAL A 284 -2.78 -19.82 4.70
CA VAL A 284 -2.05 -19.26 3.53
C VAL A 284 -1.19 -18.06 3.94
N ILE A 285 -1.68 -17.18 4.82
CA ILE A 285 -0.84 -16.10 5.35
C ILE A 285 0.38 -16.69 6.08
N PHE A 286 0.21 -17.69 6.94
CA PHE A 286 1.36 -18.34 7.60
C PHE A 286 2.37 -18.92 6.59
N LEU A 287 1.89 -19.57 5.53
CA LEU A 287 2.76 -20.07 4.46
C LEU A 287 3.57 -18.94 3.82
N THR A 288 2.92 -17.80 3.51
CA THR A 288 3.62 -16.65 2.93
C THR A 288 4.64 -16.04 3.90
N LEU A 289 4.31 -15.95 5.19
CA LEU A 289 5.23 -15.45 6.22
C LEU A 289 6.43 -16.38 6.40
N PHE A 290 6.22 -17.69 6.36
CA PHE A 290 7.31 -18.67 6.37
C PHE A 290 8.26 -18.46 5.20
N VAL A 291 7.72 -18.28 3.97
CA VAL A 291 8.55 -17.98 2.80
C VAL A 291 9.30 -16.65 2.97
N TYR A 292 8.71 -15.62 3.61
CA TYR A 292 9.43 -14.38 3.90
C TYR A 292 10.59 -14.57 4.89
N VAL A 293 10.46 -15.44 5.88
CA VAL A 293 11.58 -15.82 6.77
C VAL A 293 12.70 -16.51 5.96
N VAL A 294 12.33 -17.39 5.02
CA VAL A 294 13.30 -18.01 4.10
C VAL A 294 13.96 -16.96 3.19
N ILE A 295 13.18 -16.00 2.67
CA ILE A 295 13.71 -14.87 1.87
C ILE A 295 14.74 -14.06 2.69
N ALA A 296 14.44 -13.75 3.95
CA ALA A 296 15.38 -13.03 4.83
C ALA A 296 16.66 -13.82 5.05
N TRP A 297 16.56 -15.14 5.24
CA TRP A 297 17.73 -16.02 5.39
C TRP A 297 18.55 -16.15 4.10
N LEU A 298 17.90 -16.32 2.94
CA LEU A 298 18.59 -16.33 1.64
C LEU A 298 19.21 -14.95 1.32
N GLY A 299 18.53 -13.86 1.68
CA GLY A 299 19.05 -12.50 1.57
C GLY A 299 20.34 -12.28 2.37
N TYR A 300 20.42 -12.84 3.57
CA TYR A 300 21.65 -12.85 4.35
C TYR A 300 22.82 -13.53 3.60
N ARG A 301 22.53 -14.57 2.80
CA ARG A 301 23.52 -15.31 2.00
C ARG A 301 23.78 -14.75 0.61
N MET A 302 22.99 -13.78 0.16
CA MET A 302 23.07 -13.21 -1.19
C MET A 302 24.47 -12.66 -1.50
N ARG A 303 24.99 -13.01 -2.67
CA ARG A 303 26.33 -12.59 -3.16
C ARG A 303 26.32 -12.19 -4.62
N THR A 304 25.41 -12.72 -5.41
CA THR A 304 25.42 -12.59 -6.86
C THR A 304 24.13 -11.97 -7.41
N ALA A 305 24.18 -11.49 -8.65
CA ALA A 305 22.99 -11.01 -9.37
C ALA A 305 21.93 -12.13 -9.54
N VAL A 306 22.36 -13.39 -9.65
CA VAL A 306 21.44 -14.54 -9.75
C VAL A 306 20.70 -14.74 -8.43
N ASP A 307 21.40 -14.66 -7.30
CA ASP A 307 20.77 -14.76 -5.97
C ASP A 307 19.69 -13.67 -5.81
N PHE A 308 19.98 -12.44 -6.26
CA PHE A 308 19.02 -11.35 -6.23
C PHE A 308 17.77 -11.65 -7.06
N LEU A 309 17.91 -12.19 -8.28
CA LEU A 309 16.77 -12.53 -9.14
C LEU A 309 15.96 -13.70 -8.56
N VAL A 310 16.60 -14.68 -7.91
CA VAL A 310 15.91 -15.74 -7.17
C VAL A 310 15.09 -15.16 -6.03
N LEU A 311 15.67 -14.24 -5.25
CA LEU A 311 14.95 -13.56 -4.16
C LEU A 311 13.78 -12.72 -4.69
N ALA A 312 13.98 -11.98 -5.77
CA ALA A 312 12.91 -11.23 -6.44
C ALA A 312 11.76 -12.15 -6.89
N THR A 313 12.10 -13.34 -7.43
CA THR A 313 11.12 -14.36 -7.79
C THR A 313 10.31 -14.82 -6.57
N LEU A 314 10.97 -15.18 -5.48
CA LEU A 314 10.30 -15.62 -4.24
C LEU A 314 9.41 -14.51 -3.65
N VAL A 315 9.87 -13.26 -3.65
CA VAL A 315 9.06 -12.10 -3.24
C VAL A 315 7.82 -12.00 -4.13
N GLY A 316 7.96 -12.10 -5.45
CA GLY A 316 6.83 -12.09 -6.39
C GLY A 316 5.79 -13.18 -6.08
N VAL A 317 6.24 -14.37 -5.71
CA VAL A 317 5.37 -15.51 -5.35
C VAL A 317 4.49 -15.20 -4.12
N VAL A 318 5.02 -14.51 -3.11
CA VAL A 318 4.33 -14.40 -1.80
C VAL A 318 3.74 -13.02 -1.52
N GLN A 319 4.27 -11.95 -2.12
CA GLN A 319 3.90 -10.56 -1.78
C GLN A 319 2.41 -10.29 -1.97
N GLY A 320 1.87 -10.63 -3.14
CA GLY A 320 0.46 -10.41 -3.45
C GLY A 320 -0.48 -11.19 -2.53
N GLY A 321 -0.10 -12.45 -2.21
CA GLY A 321 -0.85 -13.30 -1.29
C GLY A 321 -0.91 -12.71 0.12
N ALA A 322 0.24 -12.37 0.71
CA ALA A 322 0.31 -11.85 2.08
C ALA A 322 -0.52 -10.57 2.26
N GLN A 323 -0.36 -9.60 1.36
CA GLN A 323 -1.03 -8.30 1.45
C GLN A 323 -2.53 -8.40 1.11
N ALA A 324 -2.89 -9.13 0.05
CA ALA A 324 -4.28 -9.28 -0.36
C ALA A 324 -5.11 -10.07 0.64
N LEU A 325 -4.55 -11.13 1.22
CA LEU A 325 -5.23 -11.97 2.20
C LEU A 325 -5.32 -11.30 3.58
N GLY A 326 -4.31 -10.50 3.97
CA GLY A 326 -4.39 -9.65 5.17
C GLY A 326 -5.56 -8.67 5.07
N ARG A 327 -5.69 -8.00 3.91
CA ARG A 327 -6.82 -7.11 3.62
C ARG A 327 -8.17 -7.83 3.62
N SER A 328 -8.27 -9.01 2.99
CA SER A 328 -9.52 -9.78 2.94
C SER A 328 -9.92 -10.32 4.31
N LEU A 329 -8.95 -10.78 5.11
CA LEU A 329 -9.18 -11.24 6.47
C LEU A 329 -9.74 -10.09 7.31
N PHE A 330 -9.09 -8.93 7.27
CA PHE A 330 -9.59 -7.75 7.98
C PHE A 330 -11.01 -7.36 7.52
N ALA A 331 -11.25 -7.32 6.20
CA ALA A 331 -12.57 -7.03 5.63
C ALA A 331 -13.67 -7.98 6.13
N SER A 332 -13.34 -9.24 6.41
CA SER A 332 -14.29 -10.25 6.91
C SER A 332 -14.63 -10.12 8.39
N LEU A 333 -13.83 -9.38 9.15
CA LEU A 333 -13.97 -9.17 10.60
C LEU A 333 -14.52 -7.78 10.97
N VAL A 334 -14.78 -6.95 9.96
CA VAL A 334 -15.25 -5.58 10.13
C VAL A 334 -16.72 -5.47 9.78
N PRO A 335 -17.57 -4.84 10.63
CA PRO A 335 -18.94 -4.55 10.28
C PRO A 335 -19.02 -3.67 9.01
N ARG A 336 -19.86 -4.05 8.04
CA ARG A 336 -19.99 -3.35 6.76
C ARG A 336 -20.28 -1.86 6.92
N HIS A 337 -21.10 -1.53 7.89
CA HIS A 337 -21.51 -0.16 8.14
C HIS A 337 -20.41 0.74 8.72
N LYS A 338 -19.32 0.17 9.27
CA LYS A 338 -18.14 0.89 9.76
C LYS A 338 -16.89 0.66 8.90
N SER A 339 -17.07 0.11 7.69
CA SER A 339 -15.93 -0.31 6.86
C SER A 339 -15.00 0.84 6.48
N ALA A 340 -15.51 2.04 6.19
CA ALA A 340 -14.64 3.16 5.80
C ALA A 340 -13.83 3.70 6.99
N GLU A 341 -14.43 3.76 8.18
CA GLU A 341 -13.73 4.11 9.42
C GLU A 341 -12.63 3.10 9.75
N MET A 342 -12.97 1.81 9.73
CA MET A 342 -12.02 0.73 10.04
C MET A 342 -10.91 0.61 9.01
N PHE A 343 -11.21 0.75 7.72
CA PHE A 343 -10.18 0.83 6.68
C PHE A 343 -9.39 2.13 6.71
N GLY A 344 -9.94 3.19 7.32
CA GLY A 344 -9.18 4.39 7.66
C GLY A 344 -8.04 4.07 8.63
N PHE A 345 -8.31 3.31 9.70
CA PHE A 345 -7.26 2.82 10.60
C PHE A 345 -6.31 1.84 9.89
N PHE A 346 -6.83 0.89 9.12
CA PHE A 346 -5.99 -0.03 8.33
C PHE A 346 -5.02 0.74 7.43
N GLY A 347 -5.47 1.81 6.76
CA GLY A 347 -4.62 2.67 5.94
C GLY A 347 -3.53 3.40 6.73
N VAL A 348 -3.80 3.79 7.99
CA VAL A 348 -2.78 4.35 8.88
C VAL A 348 -1.71 3.29 9.15
N PHE A 349 -2.11 2.10 9.58
CA PHE A 349 -1.18 1.00 9.86
C PHE A 349 -0.39 0.59 8.61
N ASP A 350 -1.01 0.56 7.42
CA ASP A 350 -0.34 0.30 6.15
C ASP A 350 0.74 1.36 5.82
N LYS A 351 0.48 2.64 6.10
CA LYS A 351 1.42 3.74 5.82
C LYS A 351 2.55 3.85 6.84
N PHE A 352 2.28 3.53 8.10
CA PHE A 352 3.34 3.40 9.11
C PHE A 352 4.15 2.11 8.94
N GLY A 353 3.66 1.16 8.16
CA GLY A 353 4.40 0.00 7.70
C GLY A 353 5.67 0.43 6.93
N GLY A 354 6.82 -0.07 7.36
CA GLY A 354 8.14 0.29 6.87
C GLY A 354 8.90 1.28 7.78
N VAL A 355 8.28 1.80 8.84
CA VAL A 355 8.97 2.65 9.83
C VAL A 355 9.74 1.79 10.83
N MET A 356 9.09 0.80 11.44
CA MET A 356 9.72 -0.09 12.43
C MET A 356 10.79 -0.97 11.77
N GLY A 357 10.52 -1.54 10.59
CA GLY A 357 11.46 -2.36 9.87
C GLY A 357 12.66 -1.58 9.39
N SER A 358 12.47 -0.35 8.88
CA SER A 358 13.58 0.52 8.52
C SER A 358 14.42 0.94 9.74
N ALA A 359 13.76 1.21 10.88
CA ALA A 359 14.46 1.51 12.13
C ALA A 359 15.23 0.28 12.65
N LEU A 360 14.63 -0.92 12.62
CA LEU A 360 15.29 -2.18 12.97
C LEU A 360 16.48 -2.44 12.05
N PHE A 361 16.32 -2.21 10.75
CA PHE A 361 17.39 -2.37 9.76
C PHE A 361 18.57 -1.42 10.05
N ALA A 362 18.27 -0.12 10.25
CA ALA A 362 19.29 0.88 10.57
C ALA A 362 19.98 0.60 11.92
N LEU A 363 19.23 0.25 12.96
CA LEU A 363 19.76 -0.11 14.26
C LEU A 363 20.67 -1.33 14.16
N THR A 364 20.27 -2.35 13.40
CA THR A 364 21.09 -3.55 13.23
C THR A 364 22.40 -3.22 12.50
N ILE A 365 22.37 -2.36 11.47
CA ILE A 365 23.61 -1.89 10.82
C ILE A 365 24.48 -1.13 11.79
N SER A 366 23.92 -0.21 12.59
CA SER A 366 24.70 0.59 13.53
C SER A 366 25.40 -0.25 14.61
N LEU A 367 24.77 -1.37 15.01
CA LEU A 367 25.31 -2.27 16.03
C LEU A 367 26.29 -3.31 15.47
N THR A 368 26.07 -3.78 14.23
CA THR A 368 26.81 -4.93 13.67
C THR A 368 27.72 -4.55 12.49
N GLY A 369 27.55 -3.36 11.92
CA GLY A 369 28.24 -2.94 10.70
C GLY A 369 27.82 -3.72 9.45
N SER A 370 26.76 -4.55 9.51
CA SER A 370 26.43 -5.51 8.47
C SER A 370 25.00 -5.38 7.94
N GLY A 371 24.84 -5.00 6.67
CA GLY A 371 23.56 -5.02 5.96
C GLY A 371 22.99 -6.43 5.83
N ARG A 372 23.82 -7.46 5.78
CA ARG A 372 23.38 -8.87 5.76
C ARG A 372 22.62 -9.25 7.01
N ILE A 373 23.18 -8.93 8.19
CA ILE A 373 22.53 -9.20 9.48
C ILE A 373 21.24 -8.38 9.58
N ALA A 374 21.24 -7.15 9.06
CA ALA A 374 20.05 -6.30 9.06
C ALA A 374 18.88 -6.89 8.25
N ILE A 375 19.13 -7.52 7.09
CA ILE A 375 18.08 -8.23 6.34
C ILE A 375 17.57 -9.44 7.13
N LEU A 376 18.47 -10.21 7.75
CA LEU A 376 18.06 -11.35 8.57
C LEU A 376 17.21 -10.91 9.77
N ALA A 377 17.54 -9.77 10.40
CA ALA A 377 16.79 -9.23 11.52
C ALA A 377 15.32 -8.93 11.19
N LEU A 378 14.99 -8.63 9.92
CA LEU A 378 13.60 -8.42 9.50
C LEU A 378 12.73 -9.67 9.67
N SER A 379 13.32 -10.87 9.77
CA SER A 379 12.58 -12.10 10.07
C SER A 379 11.82 -12.03 11.40
N VAL A 380 12.29 -11.23 12.36
CA VAL A 380 11.62 -10.98 13.64
C VAL A 380 10.22 -10.40 13.41
N LEU A 381 10.04 -9.51 12.44
CA LEU A 381 8.74 -8.91 12.13
C LEU A 381 7.75 -9.93 11.54
N PHE A 382 8.23 -10.86 10.72
CA PHE A 382 7.39 -11.94 10.17
C PHE A 382 7.00 -12.94 11.25
N ILE A 383 7.93 -13.32 12.13
CA ILE A 383 7.68 -14.22 13.25
C ILE A 383 6.72 -13.57 14.24
N ALA A 384 6.94 -12.31 14.63
CA ALA A 384 6.06 -11.57 15.53
C ALA A 384 4.67 -11.38 14.93
N GLY A 385 4.57 -10.99 13.64
CA GLY A 385 3.30 -10.89 12.93
C GLY A 385 2.55 -12.22 12.88
N GLY A 386 3.26 -13.32 12.63
CA GLY A 386 2.71 -14.68 12.69
C GLY A 386 2.24 -15.04 14.10
N ALA A 387 3.02 -14.76 15.14
CA ALA A 387 2.65 -15.00 16.51
C ALA A 387 1.36 -14.26 16.90
N VAL A 388 1.24 -12.99 16.56
CA VAL A 388 0.00 -12.22 16.78
C VAL A 388 -1.16 -12.81 15.97
N LEU A 389 -0.94 -13.17 14.70
CA LEU A 389 -1.96 -13.79 13.87
C LEU A 389 -2.44 -15.13 14.44
N SER A 390 -1.58 -15.87 15.16
CA SER A 390 -1.97 -17.15 15.78
C SER A 390 -3.10 -16.98 16.81
N LEU A 391 -3.16 -15.83 17.49
CA LEU A 391 -4.14 -15.48 18.52
C LEU A 391 -5.52 -15.09 17.95
N VAL A 392 -5.62 -14.86 16.64
CA VAL A 392 -6.86 -14.46 15.97
C VAL A 392 -7.82 -15.64 15.86
N ASP A 393 -9.03 -15.46 16.33
CA ASP A 393 -10.16 -16.38 16.10
C ASP A 393 -11.10 -15.78 15.04
N ILE A 394 -11.06 -16.38 13.85
CA ILE A 394 -11.79 -15.87 12.68
C ILE A 394 -13.30 -15.98 12.88
N GLU A 395 -13.79 -17.09 13.43
CA GLU A 395 -15.23 -17.32 13.57
C GLU A 395 -15.82 -16.42 14.67
N ARG A 396 -15.12 -16.24 15.78
CA ARG A 396 -15.49 -15.27 16.82
C ARG A 396 -15.52 -13.85 16.25
N GLY A 397 -14.51 -13.45 15.49
CA GLY A 397 -14.45 -12.13 14.89
C GLY A 397 -15.55 -11.87 13.86
N LYS A 398 -15.89 -12.86 13.03
CA LYS A 398 -17.04 -12.78 12.11
C LYS A 398 -18.37 -12.71 12.85
N ALA A 399 -18.53 -13.48 13.94
CA ALA A 399 -19.73 -13.41 14.78
C ALA A 399 -19.90 -12.01 15.41
N ALA A 400 -18.81 -11.43 15.94
CA ALA A 400 -18.83 -10.07 16.47
C ALA A 400 -19.20 -9.02 15.43
N ALA A 401 -18.69 -9.15 14.19
CA ALA A 401 -19.03 -8.26 13.08
C ALA A 401 -20.52 -8.36 12.70
N ARG A 402 -21.08 -9.57 12.60
CA ARG A 402 -22.51 -9.80 12.31
C ARG A 402 -23.42 -9.28 13.44
N ALA A 403 -23.05 -9.52 14.70
CA ALA A 403 -23.80 -9.00 15.85
C ALA A 403 -23.85 -7.45 15.82
N ALA A 404 -22.75 -6.81 15.45
CA ALA A 404 -22.72 -5.36 15.30
C ALA A 404 -23.57 -4.84 14.12
N GLU A 405 -23.85 -5.68 13.13
CA GLU A 405 -24.75 -5.37 11.99
C GLU A 405 -26.25 -5.61 12.32
N GLY A 406 -26.56 -6.18 13.48
CA GLY A 406 -27.93 -6.57 13.85
C GLY A 406 -28.44 -7.81 13.05
N ILE A 407 -27.51 -8.58 12.49
CA ILE A 407 -27.78 -9.84 11.78
C ILE A 407 -27.36 -10.96 12.75
N ALA A 408 -28.27 -11.29 13.65
CA ALA A 408 -28.08 -12.42 14.57
C ALA A 408 -28.51 -13.74 13.91
#